data_693c171a1ab001675f30d88ab872bd6e
#
_entry.id   693c171a1ab001675f30d88ab872bd6e
#
_cell.length_a   1.000
_cell.length_b   1.000
_cell.length_c   1.000
_cell.angle_alpha   90.00
_cell.angle_beta   90.00
_cell.angle_gamma   90.00
#
_symmetry.space_group_name_H-M   'P 1'
#
loop_
_entity.id
_entity.type
_entity.pdbx_description
1 polymer ?
#
loop_
_entity_poly.entity_id
_entity_poly.type
_entity_poly.pdbx_seq_one_letter_code
_entity_poly.pdbx_strand_id
1 'polypeptide(L)'
;ESVGQQAANTIMRNAAKRGTAVHTLTEDYLNNRELSKQDVLPTALFSILKTELDNINNIVLQEGTLCSHKWGVAGRVDCIAEFNGKLSVIDFKTSTKEKKEEWVENYFIQTSAYCEMYEELYGQPIDQIVILIVTEEGATQTFVKNKKDYLPLLKPAIEEFHRKFKNEK
;
A
#
# COMPACT_ATOMS: atom_id res chain seq x y z
N GLU A 1 18.69 -26.23 7.39
CA GLU A 1 17.94 -25.06 7.86
C GLU A 1 17.31 -25.40 9.22
N SER A 2 17.43 -24.50 10.19
CA SER A 2 16.86 -24.72 11.53
C SER A 2 15.33 -24.69 11.47
N VAL A 3 14.65 -25.36 12.38
CA VAL A 3 13.18 -25.34 12.52
C VAL A 3 12.63 -23.91 12.60
N GLY A 4 13.40 -23.00 13.22
CA GLY A 4 13.05 -21.58 13.30
C GLY A 4 13.03 -20.88 11.94
N GLN A 5 13.97 -21.20 11.03
CA GLN A 5 13.98 -20.62 9.68
C GLN A 5 12.82 -21.10 8.83
N GLN A 6 12.45 -22.37 8.92
CA GLN A 6 11.30 -22.91 8.20
C GLN A 6 9.98 -22.30 8.71
N ALA A 7 9.84 -22.14 10.02
CA ALA A 7 8.68 -21.48 10.62
C ALA A 7 8.56 -20.02 10.16
N ALA A 8 9.66 -19.26 10.19
CA ALA A 8 9.70 -17.88 9.73
C ALA A 8 9.30 -17.77 8.23
N ASN A 9 9.84 -18.64 7.37
CA ASN A 9 9.51 -18.67 5.95
C ASN A 9 8.03 -19.00 5.71
N THR A 10 7.45 -19.88 6.51
CA THR A 10 6.03 -20.22 6.42
C THR A 10 5.15 -19.04 6.84
N ILE A 11 5.48 -18.35 7.92
CA ILE A 11 4.77 -17.15 8.37
C ILE A 11 4.81 -16.06 7.29
N MET A 12 5.98 -15.79 6.72
CA MET A 12 6.15 -14.79 5.67
C MET A 12 5.31 -15.14 4.41
N ARG A 13 5.32 -16.41 4.00
CA ARG A 13 4.53 -16.88 2.86
C ARG A 13 3.02 -16.73 3.10
N ASN A 14 2.55 -17.10 4.28
CA ASN A 14 1.13 -16.96 4.64
C ASN A 14 0.71 -15.49 4.70
N ALA A 15 1.55 -14.61 5.25
CA ALA A 15 1.31 -13.17 5.25
C ALA A 15 1.22 -12.59 3.83
N ALA A 16 2.13 -12.98 2.94
CA ALA A 16 2.11 -12.55 1.55
C ALA A 16 0.85 -13.05 0.81
N LYS A 17 0.49 -14.33 0.97
CA LYS A 17 -0.73 -14.90 0.40
C LYS A 17 -1.99 -14.18 0.88
N ARG A 18 -2.09 -13.92 2.18
CA ARG A 18 -3.19 -13.15 2.78
C ARG A 18 -3.28 -11.76 2.19
N GLY A 19 -2.16 -11.04 2.13
CA GLY A 19 -2.09 -9.70 1.57
C GLY A 19 -2.57 -9.67 0.11
N THR A 20 -2.06 -10.54 -0.74
CA THR A 20 -2.46 -10.64 -2.15
C THR A 20 -3.96 -10.91 -2.29
N ALA A 21 -4.52 -11.82 -1.49
CA ALA A 21 -5.95 -12.14 -1.55
C ALA A 21 -6.84 -10.95 -1.15
N VAL A 22 -6.47 -10.20 -0.11
CA VAL A 22 -7.21 -9.00 0.31
C VAL A 22 -7.11 -7.90 -0.75
N HIS A 23 -5.94 -7.70 -1.36
CA HIS A 23 -5.78 -6.75 -2.48
C HIS A 23 -6.67 -7.11 -3.67
N THR A 24 -6.75 -8.39 -4.04
CA THR A 24 -7.62 -8.86 -5.13
C THR A 24 -9.09 -8.55 -4.85
N LEU A 25 -9.58 -8.86 -3.64
CA LEU A 25 -10.96 -8.57 -3.24
C LEU A 25 -11.24 -7.05 -3.23
N THR A 26 -10.29 -6.26 -2.76
CA THR A 26 -10.38 -4.80 -2.75
C THR A 26 -10.45 -4.23 -4.17
N GLU A 27 -9.61 -4.72 -5.06
CA GLU A 27 -9.63 -4.32 -6.47
C GLU A 27 -10.95 -4.68 -7.14
N ASP A 28 -11.44 -5.91 -6.95
CA ASP A 28 -12.75 -6.34 -7.49
C ASP A 28 -13.88 -5.44 -7.00
N TYR A 29 -13.91 -5.17 -5.69
CA TYR A 29 -14.93 -4.33 -5.06
C TYR A 29 -14.93 -2.90 -5.62
N LEU A 30 -13.76 -2.26 -5.66
CA LEU A 30 -13.62 -0.89 -6.14
C LEU A 30 -13.90 -0.75 -7.64
N ASN A 31 -13.75 -1.83 -8.41
CA ASN A 31 -14.13 -1.88 -9.83
C ASN A 31 -15.56 -2.34 -10.08
N ASN A 32 -16.38 -2.53 -9.04
CA ASN A 32 -17.73 -3.06 -9.13
C ASN A 32 -17.81 -4.40 -9.86
N ARG A 33 -16.80 -5.25 -9.69
CA ARG A 33 -16.76 -6.61 -10.23
C ARG A 33 -17.33 -7.60 -9.22
N GLU A 34 -17.69 -8.78 -9.70
CA GLU A 34 -17.97 -9.91 -8.83
C GLU A 34 -16.71 -10.26 -8.04
N LEU A 35 -16.87 -10.46 -6.72
CA LEU A 35 -15.73 -10.74 -5.85
C LEU A 35 -15.13 -12.12 -6.16
N SER A 36 -13.83 -12.16 -6.37
CA SER A 36 -13.07 -13.40 -6.54
C SER A 36 -13.22 -14.29 -5.32
N LYS A 37 -13.36 -15.60 -5.55
CA LYS A 37 -13.42 -16.56 -4.46
C LYS A 37 -12.06 -16.67 -3.76
N GLN A 38 -12.05 -16.41 -2.47
CA GLN A 38 -10.85 -16.45 -1.62
C GLN A 38 -11.10 -17.32 -0.38
N ASP A 39 -10.02 -17.63 0.33
CA ASP A 39 -10.09 -18.33 1.62
C ASP A 39 -10.86 -17.50 2.67
N VAL A 40 -11.28 -18.15 3.75
CA VAL A 40 -12.12 -17.54 4.80
C VAL A 40 -11.47 -16.31 5.43
N LEU A 41 -10.19 -16.38 5.80
CA LEU A 41 -9.50 -15.29 6.47
C LEU A 41 -9.39 -14.02 5.60
N PRO A 42 -8.88 -14.07 4.36
CA PRO A 42 -8.87 -12.89 3.49
C PRO A 42 -10.26 -12.31 3.24
N THR A 43 -11.29 -13.15 3.10
CA THR A 43 -12.67 -12.71 2.91
C THR A 43 -13.20 -11.96 4.15
N ALA A 44 -12.89 -12.45 5.34
CA ALA A 44 -13.25 -11.79 6.59
C ALA A 44 -12.53 -10.42 6.74
N LEU A 45 -11.23 -10.38 6.46
CA LEU A 45 -10.45 -9.14 6.51
C LEU A 45 -10.97 -8.10 5.52
N PHE A 46 -11.27 -8.51 4.29
CA PHE A 46 -11.88 -7.64 3.30
C PHE A 46 -13.22 -7.07 3.81
N SER A 47 -14.07 -7.91 4.42
CA SER A 47 -15.37 -7.47 4.96
C SER A 47 -15.23 -6.40 6.03
N ILE A 48 -14.18 -6.47 6.84
CA ILE A 48 -13.85 -5.46 7.85
C ILE A 48 -13.35 -4.17 7.16
N LEU A 49 -12.46 -4.30 6.18
CA LEU A 49 -11.88 -3.17 5.45
C LEU A 49 -12.91 -2.41 4.63
N LYS A 50 -13.97 -3.06 4.17
CA LYS A 50 -14.99 -2.53 3.28
C LYS A 50 -15.58 -1.19 3.76
N THR A 51 -15.76 -1.01 5.06
CA THR A 51 -16.28 0.24 5.63
C THR A 51 -15.38 1.44 5.29
N GLU A 52 -14.06 1.24 5.30
CA GLU A 52 -13.10 2.28 4.91
C GLU A 52 -13.06 2.47 3.38
N LEU A 53 -13.24 1.39 2.62
CA LEU A 53 -13.28 1.47 1.15
C LEU A 53 -14.47 2.30 0.65
N ASP A 54 -15.56 2.36 1.39
CA ASP A 54 -16.74 3.16 1.04
C ASP A 54 -16.48 4.68 1.11
N ASN A 55 -15.35 5.12 1.68
CA ASN A 55 -14.87 6.50 1.65
C ASN A 55 -14.10 6.84 0.37
N ILE A 56 -13.86 5.86 -0.51
CA ILE A 56 -13.12 6.01 -1.76
C ILE A 56 -14.11 6.28 -2.90
N ASN A 57 -13.87 7.37 -3.64
CA ASN A 57 -14.69 7.75 -4.80
C ASN A 57 -13.78 8.26 -5.93
N ASN A 58 -14.36 8.41 -7.12
CA ASN A 58 -13.67 9.01 -8.28
C ASN A 58 -12.27 8.43 -8.52
N ILE A 59 -12.21 7.13 -8.71
CA ILE A 59 -10.96 6.39 -8.91
C ILE A 59 -10.33 6.82 -10.22
N VAL A 60 -9.07 7.23 -10.16
CA VAL A 60 -8.26 7.66 -11.31
C VAL A 60 -7.37 6.53 -11.81
N LEU A 61 -6.78 5.77 -10.89
CA LEU A 61 -5.86 4.67 -11.20
C LEU A 61 -5.97 3.58 -10.14
N GLN A 62 -5.98 2.34 -10.59
CA GLN A 62 -5.90 1.16 -9.72
C GLN A 62 -4.85 0.19 -10.22
N GLU A 63 -4.06 -0.37 -9.30
CA GLU A 63 -3.04 -1.38 -9.60
C GLU A 63 -2.15 -0.97 -10.79
N GLY A 64 -1.79 0.31 -10.84
CA GLY A 64 -1.06 0.92 -11.94
C GLY A 64 0.44 1.02 -11.68
N THR A 65 1.22 0.82 -12.74
CA THR A 65 2.68 1.04 -12.68
C THR A 65 2.99 2.52 -12.85
N LEU A 66 3.73 3.08 -11.90
CA LEU A 66 4.28 4.42 -11.93
C LEU A 66 5.81 4.36 -11.98
N CYS A 67 6.42 5.35 -12.57
CA CYS A 67 7.88 5.50 -12.57
C CYS A 67 8.28 6.97 -12.44
N SER A 68 9.48 7.19 -11.95
CA SER A 68 10.15 8.49 -11.96
C SER A 68 11.48 8.36 -12.67
N HIS A 69 11.65 9.12 -13.73
CA HIS A 69 12.95 9.27 -14.42
C HIS A 69 13.92 10.09 -13.56
N LYS A 70 13.39 11.09 -12.84
CA LYS A 70 14.18 11.93 -11.94
C LYS A 70 14.83 11.12 -10.82
N TRP A 71 14.11 10.17 -10.25
CA TRP A 71 14.55 9.36 -9.12
C TRP A 71 15.09 7.98 -9.52
N GLY A 72 14.88 7.56 -10.77
CA GLY A 72 15.27 6.23 -11.25
C GLY A 72 14.59 5.09 -10.49
N VAL A 73 13.31 5.24 -10.19
CA VAL A 73 12.50 4.26 -9.47
C VAL A 73 11.19 4.00 -10.18
N ALA A 74 10.66 2.82 -9.97
CA ALA A 74 9.34 2.42 -10.44
C ALA A 74 8.63 1.59 -9.37
N GLY A 75 7.32 1.56 -9.41
CA GLY A 75 6.51 0.76 -8.51
C GLY A 75 5.06 0.65 -8.96
N ARG A 76 4.32 -0.23 -8.31
CA ARG A 76 2.89 -0.42 -8.57
C ARG A 76 2.11 0.21 -7.43
N VAL A 77 1.30 1.22 -7.76
CA VAL A 77 0.41 1.88 -6.81
C VAL A 77 -0.89 1.10 -6.68
N ASP A 78 -1.41 0.95 -5.47
CA ASP A 78 -2.67 0.24 -5.24
C ASP A 78 -3.86 1.03 -5.79
N CYS A 79 -3.98 2.31 -5.39
CA CYS A 79 -5.12 3.14 -5.77
C CYS A 79 -4.76 4.63 -5.74
N ILE A 80 -5.22 5.36 -6.75
CA ILE A 80 -5.28 6.83 -6.75
C ILE A 80 -6.74 7.21 -6.95
N ALA A 81 -7.32 7.87 -5.95
CA ALA A 81 -8.73 8.20 -5.90
C ALA A 81 -8.99 9.32 -4.89
N GLU A 82 -10.20 9.82 -4.85
CA GLU A 82 -10.63 10.66 -3.74
C GLU A 82 -10.90 9.81 -2.50
N PHE A 83 -10.29 10.19 -1.40
CA PHE A 83 -10.59 9.66 -0.07
C PHE A 83 -11.19 10.78 0.78
N ASN A 84 -12.44 10.59 1.23
CA ASN A 84 -13.23 11.64 1.86
C ASN A 84 -13.27 12.95 1.03
N GLY A 85 -13.39 12.82 -0.28
CA GLY A 85 -13.51 13.95 -1.21
C GLY A 85 -12.20 14.64 -1.59
N LYS A 86 -11.04 14.11 -1.17
CA LYS A 86 -9.73 14.67 -1.51
C LYS A 86 -8.87 13.66 -2.29
N LEU A 87 -8.35 14.08 -3.45
CA LEU A 87 -7.48 13.25 -4.27
C LEU A 87 -6.25 12.78 -3.46
N SER A 88 -6.04 11.47 -3.46
CA SER A 88 -5.08 10.80 -2.59
C SER A 88 -4.41 9.63 -3.30
N VAL A 89 -3.19 9.33 -2.87
CA VAL A 89 -2.58 8.01 -3.11
C VAL A 89 -2.91 7.14 -1.92
N ILE A 90 -3.53 5.99 -2.18
CA ILE A 90 -4.07 5.08 -1.16
C ILE A 90 -3.36 3.74 -1.28
N ASP A 91 -2.92 3.22 -0.15
CA ASP A 91 -2.21 1.95 -0.05
C ASP A 91 -2.92 1.04 0.96
N PHE A 92 -3.16 -0.21 0.58
CA PHE A 92 -3.84 -1.21 1.40
C PHE A 92 -2.84 -2.17 2.00
N LYS A 93 -2.93 -2.39 3.29
CA LYS A 93 -2.06 -3.32 4.02
C LYS A 93 -2.86 -4.29 4.88
N THR A 94 -2.32 -5.48 5.05
CA THR A 94 -2.80 -6.45 6.04
C THR A 94 -1.75 -6.63 7.12
N SER A 95 -2.19 -6.86 8.34
CA SER A 95 -1.31 -7.12 9.47
C SER A 95 -1.91 -8.17 10.40
N THR A 96 -1.09 -8.83 11.18
CA THR A 96 -1.58 -9.71 12.26
C THR A 96 -2.15 -8.87 13.40
N LYS A 97 -1.47 -7.78 13.75
CA LYS A 97 -1.82 -6.87 14.83
C LYS A 97 -1.79 -5.42 14.41
N GLU A 98 -2.38 -4.55 15.20
CA GLU A 98 -2.25 -3.11 15.04
C GLU A 98 -0.78 -2.68 15.03
N LYS A 99 -0.47 -1.70 14.20
CA LYS A 99 0.85 -1.11 14.04
C LYS A 99 0.90 0.26 14.71
N LYS A 100 2.00 0.53 15.41
CA LYS A 100 2.29 1.91 15.82
C LYS A 100 2.66 2.73 14.59
N GLU A 101 2.30 4.00 14.59
CA GLU A 101 2.56 4.90 13.45
C GLU A 101 4.06 4.95 13.09
N GLU A 102 4.93 4.97 14.08
CA GLU A 102 6.38 4.97 13.91
C GLU A 102 6.93 3.71 13.20
N TRP A 103 6.18 2.60 13.26
CA TRP A 103 6.59 1.34 12.60
C TRP A 103 6.17 1.25 11.14
N VAL A 104 5.34 2.17 10.69
CA VAL A 104 4.81 2.20 9.32
C VAL A 104 5.27 3.42 8.52
N GLU A 105 6.24 4.16 9.03
CA GLU A 105 6.80 5.34 8.37
C GLU A 105 7.28 5.03 6.95
N ASN A 106 7.85 3.85 6.72
CA ASN A 106 8.25 3.40 5.40
C ASN A 106 7.07 3.31 4.40
N TYR A 107 5.85 3.04 4.86
CA TYR A 107 4.66 3.08 4.01
C TYR A 107 4.33 4.51 3.58
N PHE A 108 4.48 5.48 4.50
CA PHE A 108 4.28 6.89 4.17
C PHE A 108 5.32 7.40 3.17
N ILE A 109 6.58 7.00 3.32
CA ILE A 109 7.65 7.34 2.37
C ILE A 109 7.36 6.74 0.99
N GLN A 110 7.01 5.45 0.92
CA GLN A 110 6.65 4.78 -0.33
C GLN A 110 5.46 5.46 -1.02
N THR A 111 4.41 5.74 -0.28
CA THR A 111 3.19 6.35 -0.82
C THR A 111 3.44 7.80 -1.27
N SER A 112 4.30 8.52 -0.57
CA SER A 112 4.77 9.86 -0.98
C SER A 112 5.58 9.80 -2.28
N ALA A 113 6.38 8.76 -2.48
CA ALA A 113 7.08 8.52 -3.75
C ALA A 113 6.10 8.35 -4.92
N TYR A 114 5.01 7.62 -4.71
CA TYR A 114 3.96 7.48 -5.73
C TYR A 114 3.28 8.81 -6.07
N CYS A 115 3.09 9.71 -5.10
CA CYS A 115 2.60 11.06 -5.38
C CYS A 115 3.54 11.80 -6.33
N GLU A 116 4.84 11.76 -6.08
CA GLU A 116 5.85 12.42 -6.93
C GLU A 116 5.93 11.77 -8.32
N MET A 117 5.86 10.44 -8.41
CA MET A 117 5.84 9.72 -9.69
C MET A 117 4.60 10.10 -10.52
N TYR A 118 3.43 10.18 -9.89
CA TYR A 118 2.19 10.54 -10.56
C TYR A 118 2.23 11.99 -11.07
N GLU A 119 2.69 12.92 -10.26
CA GLU A 119 2.85 14.32 -10.64
C GLU A 119 3.85 14.47 -11.80
N GLU A 120 4.98 13.74 -11.79
CA GLU A 120 5.96 13.74 -12.87
C GLU A 120 5.35 13.23 -14.19
N LEU A 121 4.53 12.18 -14.16
CA LEU A 121 3.96 11.56 -15.35
C LEU A 121 2.75 12.31 -15.92
N TYR A 122 1.90 12.86 -15.04
CA TYR A 122 0.60 13.39 -15.43
C TYR A 122 0.42 14.89 -15.15
N GLY A 123 1.38 15.52 -14.48
CA GLY A 123 1.34 16.97 -14.17
C GLY A 123 0.32 17.36 -13.10
N GLN A 124 -0.35 16.39 -12.46
CA GLN A 124 -1.33 16.66 -11.42
C GLN A 124 -0.75 16.38 -10.04
N PRO A 125 -0.62 17.39 -9.16
CA PRO A 125 -0.11 17.21 -7.82
C PRO A 125 -1.12 16.46 -6.94
N ILE A 126 -0.58 15.55 -6.11
CA ILE A 126 -1.33 14.85 -5.07
C ILE A 126 -0.56 15.06 -3.76
N ASP A 127 -1.21 15.64 -2.76
CA ASP A 127 -0.58 15.94 -1.46
C ASP A 127 -0.98 14.94 -0.38
N GLN A 128 -2.18 14.38 -0.45
CA GLN A 128 -2.71 13.47 0.55
C GLN A 128 -2.31 12.03 0.28
N ILE A 129 -1.78 11.39 1.30
CA ILE A 129 -1.49 9.96 1.33
C ILE A 129 -2.36 9.28 2.38
N VAL A 130 -2.85 8.09 2.05
CA VAL A 130 -3.72 7.29 2.92
C VAL A 130 -3.19 5.87 2.99
N ILE A 131 -2.99 5.38 4.20
CA ILE A 131 -2.68 3.97 4.46
C ILE A 131 -3.85 3.35 5.21
N LEU A 132 -4.43 2.33 4.63
CA LEU A 132 -5.50 1.54 5.24
C LEU A 132 -4.94 0.17 5.63
N ILE A 133 -4.95 -0.13 6.92
CA ILE A 133 -4.48 -1.41 7.46
C ILE A 133 -5.65 -2.16 8.05
N VAL A 134 -5.84 -3.41 7.67
CA VAL A 134 -6.77 -4.33 8.33
C VAL A 134 -5.97 -5.40 9.06
N THR A 135 -6.39 -5.70 10.29
CA THR A 135 -5.68 -6.65 11.16
C THR A 135 -6.48 -7.93 11.39
N GLU A 136 -5.78 -9.03 11.62
CA GLU A 136 -6.42 -10.31 11.98
C GLU A 136 -7.17 -10.25 13.33
N GLU A 137 -6.89 -9.24 14.15
CA GLU A 137 -7.62 -8.96 15.40
C GLU A 137 -8.98 -8.26 15.16
N GLY A 138 -9.30 -7.98 13.89
CA GLY A 138 -10.59 -7.39 13.49
C GLY A 138 -10.64 -5.87 13.54
N ALA A 139 -9.49 -5.19 13.56
CA ALA A 139 -9.40 -3.74 13.57
C ALA A 139 -8.99 -3.19 12.19
N THR A 140 -9.40 -1.96 11.91
CA THR A 140 -8.86 -1.14 10.83
C THR A 140 -8.09 0.03 11.41
N GLN A 141 -6.99 0.40 10.74
CA GLN A 141 -6.23 1.60 11.03
C GLN A 141 -6.18 2.45 9.77
N THR A 142 -6.57 3.71 9.92
CA THR A 142 -6.60 4.67 8.82
C THR A 142 -5.61 5.80 9.14
N PHE A 143 -4.53 5.87 8.38
CA PHE A 143 -3.55 6.93 8.47
C PHE A 143 -3.72 7.87 7.28
N VAL A 144 -4.05 9.13 7.56
CA VAL A 144 -4.16 10.20 6.56
C VAL A 144 -3.05 11.21 6.86
N LYS A 145 -2.14 11.38 5.91
CA LYS A 145 -0.95 12.22 6.06
C LYS A 145 -0.78 13.15 4.85
N ASN A 146 0.10 14.12 5.00
CA ASN A 146 0.54 14.96 3.88
C ASN A 146 1.93 14.51 3.42
N LYS A 147 2.13 14.33 2.12
CA LYS A 147 3.43 13.93 1.55
C LYS A 147 4.58 14.83 1.97
N LYS A 148 4.32 16.12 2.22
CA LYS A 148 5.34 17.11 2.61
C LYS A 148 6.12 16.71 3.84
N ASP A 149 5.49 15.97 4.76
CA ASP A 149 6.14 15.53 5.99
C ASP A 149 7.19 14.43 5.73
N TYR A 150 7.07 13.73 4.59
CA TYR A 150 7.92 12.59 4.23
C TYR A 150 8.86 12.83 3.06
N LEU A 151 8.66 13.89 2.27
CA LEU A 151 9.55 14.25 1.15
C LEU A 151 11.02 14.40 1.56
N PRO A 152 11.36 14.97 2.75
CA PRO A 152 12.75 15.02 3.18
C PRO A 152 13.40 13.64 3.38
N LEU A 153 12.60 12.62 3.65
CA LEU A 153 13.06 11.24 3.86
C LEU A 153 13.14 10.44 2.56
N LEU A 154 12.54 10.95 1.49
CA LEU A 154 12.42 10.24 0.20
C LEU A 154 13.79 10.05 -0.47
N LYS A 155 14.60 11.10 -0.55
CA LYS A 155 15.91 11.03 -1.19
C LYS A 155 16.83 10.01 -0.50
N PRO A 156 17.03 10.04 0.83
CA PRO A 156 17.83 9.01 1.52
C PRO A 156 17.30 7.59 1.31
N ALA A 157 15.98 7.41 1.33
CA ALA A 157 15.36 6.11 1.10
C ALA A 157 15.63 5.55 -0.30
N ILE A 158 15.56 6.40 -1.33
CA ILE A 158 15.85 6.02 -2.71
C ILE A 158 17.34 5.71 -2.90
N GLU A 159 18.24 6.50 -2.29
CA GLU A 159 19.69 6.25 -2.34
C GLU A 159 20.02 4.91 -1.69
N GLU A 160 19.40 4.58 -0.57
CA GLU A 160 19.56 3.27 0.09
C GLU A 160 19.04 2.12 -0.79
N PHE A 161 17.88 2.31 -1.43
CA PHE A 161 17.32 1.34 -2.37
C PHE A 161 18.31 1.05 -3.51
N HIS A 162 18.83 2.09 -4.17
CA HIS A 162 19.80 1.91 -5.26
C HIS A 162 21.09 1.25 -4.80
N ARG A 163 21.55 1.55 -3.58
CA ARG A 163 22.76 0.91 -3.01
C ARG A 163 22.56 -0.59 -2.81
N LYS A 164 21.41 -1.00 -2.29
CA LYS A 164 21.07 -2.43 -2.10
C LYS A 164 21.09 -3.17 -3.44
N PHE A 165 20.45 -2.62 -4.45
CA PHE A 165 20.38 -3.25 -5.79
C PHE A 165 21.73 -3.30 -6.53
N LYS A 166 22.66 -2.38 -6.26
CA LYS A 166 24.01 -2.44 -6.84
C LYS A 166 24.88 -3.52 -6.21
N ASN A 167 24.63 -3.87 -4.96
CA ASN A 167 25.40 -4.88 -4.24
C ASN A 167 24.89 -6.32 -4.47
N GLU A 168 23.74 -6.49 -5.13
CA GLU A 168 23.17 -7.80 -5.50
C GLU A 168 23.55 -8.25 -6.93
N LYS A 169 24.38 -7.47 -7.65
CA LYS A 169 24.96 -7.80 -8.96
C LYS A 169 26.43 -8.13 -8.83
#